data_bdad901a93f2eee0e7e8fdc6fcd6504a
#
_entry.id   bdad901a93f2eee0e7e8fdc6fcd6504a
#
_cell.length_a   1.000
_cell.length_b   1.000
_cell.length_c   1.000
_cell.angle_alpha   90.00
_cell.angle_beta   90.00
_cell.angle_gamma   90.00
#
_symmetry.space_group_name_H-M   'P 1'
#
loop_
_entity.id
_entity.type
_entity.pdbx_description
1 polymer ?
#
loop_
_entity_poly.entity_id
_entity_poly.type
_entity_poly.pdbx_seq_one_letter_code
_entity_poly.pdbx_strand_id
1 'polypeptide(L)'
;MAAKAKGTSGFRARLWKYPGPGGWTFARIPGTQAPPATHAWGRTPVHATVDGQAWTTSVWRDRAHGTLLPVPKRLLGGKGDGDFVLVTLRPRDA
;
A
#
# COMPACT_ATOMS: atom_id res chain seq x y z
N MET A 1 -4.40 -12.23 -21.70
CA MET A 1 -4.28 -12.38 -21.32
C MET A 1 -4.13 -12.35 -20.38
N ALA A 2 -3.99 -12.42 -20.27
CA ALA A 2 -3.58 -12.58 -19.29
C ALA A 2 -3.84 -11.88 -18.33
N ALA A 3 -4.43 -11.72 -18.01
CA ALA A 3 -4.78 -10.89 -17.15
C ALA A 3 -4.45 -11.09 -15.80
N LYS A 4 -4.01 -12.10 -15.38
CA LYS A 4 -3.78 -12.26 -14.05
C LYS A 4 -2.67 -11.44 -13.61
N ALA A 5 -2.41 -11.23 -12.42
CA ALA A 5 -1.35 -10.46 -11.85
C ALA A 5 -1.28 -9.06 -12.41
N LYS A 6 -2.41 -8.58 -12.86
CA LYS A 6 -2.45 -7.28 -13.39
C LYS A 6 -2.31 -6.27 -12.30
N GLY A 7 -1.50 -5.29 -12.50
CA GLY A 7 -1.35 -4.21 -11.54
C GLY A 7 -2.41 -3.15 -11.69
N THR A 8 -2.41 -2.21 -10.79
CA THR A 8 -3.26 -1.04 -10.88
C THR A 8 -2.61 0.02 -11.73
N SER A 9 -3.41 0.89 -12.30
CA SER A 9 -2.91 2.17 -12.79
C SER A 9 -2.58 3.01 -11.58
N GLY A 10 -1.86 4.10 -11.77
CA GLY A 10 -1.55 4.99 -10.66
C GLY A 10 -2.81 5.54 -10.04
N PHE A 11 -2.86 5.56 -8.73
CA PHE A 11 -3.98 6.14 -8.01
C PHE A 11 -3.46 6.90 -6.79
N ARG A 12 -4.25 7.83 -6.32
CA ARG A 12 -3.88 8.62 -5.14
C ARG A 12 -4.30 7.90 -3.88
N ALA A 13 -3.42 7.88 -2.89
CA ALA A 13 -3.72 7.32 -1.59
C ALA A 13 -3.27 8.31 -0.54
N ARG A 14 -4.03 8.37 0.55
CA ARG A 14 -3.73 9.29 1.63
C ARG A 14 -2.85 8.62 2.65
N LEU A 15 -1.81 9.30 3.08
CA LEU A 15 -0.93 8.79 4.10
C LEU A 15 -1.59 8.93 5.48
N TRP A 16 -1.39 7.92 6.29
CA TRP A 16 -1.90 7.88 7.66
C TRP A 16 -0.79 7.38 8.57
N LYS A 17 -0.46 8.17 9.57
CA LYS A 17 0.56 7.78 10.53
C LYS A 17 -0.11 7.11 11.71
N TYR A 18 0.29 5.88 12.00
CA TYR A 18 -0.25 5.13 13.11
C TYR A 18 0.05 5.88 14.41
N PRO A 19 -0.96 6.17 15.22
CA PRO A 19 -0.77 6.97 16.43
C PRO A 19 -0.28 6.11 17.58
N GLY A 20 0.97 5.70 17.55
CA GLY A 20 1.52 4.88 18.60
C GLY A 20 3.02 4.85 18.54
N PRO A 21 3.66 4.10 19.44
CA PRO A 21 5.11 3.95 19.42
C PRO A 21 5.54 3.37 18.07
N GLY A 22 6.68 3.82 17.58
CA GLY A 22 7.18 3.37 16.29
C GLY A 22 6.72 4.22 15.13
N GLY A 23 5.55 4.84 15.23
CA GLY A 23 5.11 5.82 14.26
C GLY A 23 5.14 5.41 12.81
N TRP A 24 4.72 4.19 12.49
CA TRP A 24 4.65 3.74 11.10
C TRP A 24 3.67 4.59 10.30
N THR A 25 4.04 4.87 9.06
CA THR A 25 3.16 5.56 8.13
C THR A 25 2.68 4.59 7.07
N PHE A 26 1.38 4.61 6.81
CA PHE A 26 0.75 3.76 5.82
C PHE A 26 0.07 4.60 4.78
N ALA A 27 -0.01 4.08 3.55
CA ALA A 27 -0.90 4.65 2.55
C ALA A 27 -2.21 3.87 2.64
N ARG A 28 -3.32 4.57 2.75
CA ARG A 28 -4.64 3.93 2.83
C ARG A 28 -5.13 3.67 1.43
N ILE A 29 -5.22 2.40 1.07
CA ILE A 29 -5.58 2.00 -0.29
C ILE A 29 -7.10 2.05 -0.46
N PRO A 30 -7.60 2.82 -1.43
CA PRO A 30 -9.05 2.83 -1.67
C PRO A 30 -9.56 1.44 -1.96
N GLY A 31 -10.77 1.15 -1.49
CA GLY A 31 -11.35 -0.18 -1.65
C GLY A 31 -11.38 -0.65 -3.10
N THR A 32 -11.59 0.27 -4.04
CA THR A 32 -11.62 -0.06 -5.46
C THR A 32 -10.27 -0.48 -6.01
N GLN A 33 -9.20 -0.20 -5.29
CA GLN A 33 -7.84 -0.52 -5.74
C GLN A 33 -7.19 -1.59 -4.87
N ALA A 34 -7.89 -2.06 -3.84
CA ALA A 34 -7.32 -3.01 -2.91
C ALA A 34 -7.30 -4.40 -3.52
N PRO A 35 -6.15 -5.08 -3.51
CA PRO A 35 -6.12 -6.47 -3.97
C PRO A 35 -6.81 -7.37 -2.96
N PRO A 36 -7.31 -8.52 -3.41
CA PRO A 36 -7.88 -9.48 -2.46
C PRO A 36 -6.79 -10.02 -1.55
N ALA A 37 -7.16 -10.35 -0.32
CA ALA A 37 -6.21 -10.95 0.60
C ALA A 37 -5.91 -12.37 0.14
N THR A 38 -4.63 -12.69 -0.01
CA THR A 38 -4.21 -13.98 -0.52
C THR A 38 -3.44 -14.81 0.50
N HIS A 39 -3.09 -14.20 1.63
CA HIS A 39 -2.33 -14.87 2.68
C HIS A 39 -2.99 -14.64 4.02
N ALA A 40 -2.54 -15.36 5.03
CA ALA A 40 -3.07 -15.24 6.38
C ALA A 40 -2.97 -13.80 6.87
N TRP A 41 -3.85 -13.42 7.76
CA TRP A 41 -3.88 -12.12 8.42
C TRP A 41 -4.24 -10.98 7.47
N GLY A 42 -4.92 -11.29 6.37
CA GLY A 42 -5.31 -10.28 5.41
C GLY A 42 -4.16 -9.71 4.60
N ARG A 43 -3.08 -10.46 4.47
CA ARG A 43 -1.87 -9.99 3.81
C ARG A 43 -1.87 -10.34 2.33
N THR A 44 -1.38 -9.44 1.51
CA THR A 44 -1.15 -9.70 0.09
C THR A 44 0.22 -9.16 -0.30
N PRO A 45 1.15 -10.03 -0.70
CA PRO A 45 2.45 -9.56 -1.17
C PRO A 45 2.29 -8.78 -2.48
N VAL A 46 3.02 -7.69 -2.60
CA VAL A 46 2.92 -6.83 -3.78
C VAL A 46 4.26 -6.24 -4.18
N HIS A 47 4.35 -5.87 -5.45
CA HIS A 47 5.31 -4.90 -5.93
C HIS A 47 4.59 -3.57 -5.88
N ALA A 48 5.16 -2.59 -5.21
CA ALA A 48 4.50 -1.31 -5.02
C ALA A 48 5.38 -0.17 -5.49
N THR A 49 4.75 0.92 -5.91
CA THR A 49 5.47 2.17 -6.10
C THR A 49 4.74 3.25 -5.33
N VAL A 50 5.51 4.19 -4.79
CA VAL A 50 4.98 5.38 -4.15
C VAL A 50 5.75 6.54 -4.72
N ASP A 51 5.04 7.46 -5.37
CA ASP A 51 5.64 8.61 -6.03
C ASP A 51 6.83 8.22 -6.90
N GLY A 52 6.68 7.10 -7.63
CA GLY A 52 7.69 6.63 -8.56
C GLY A 52 8.78 5.75 -7.98
N GLN A 53 8.81 5.56 -6.68
CA GLN A 53 9.82 4.72 -6.04
C GLN A 53 9.27 3.34 -5.80
N ALA A 54 9.98 2.31 -6.26
CA ALA A 54 9.51 0.93 -6.24
C ALA A 54 10.15 0.10 -5.15
N TRP A 55 9.37 -0.79 -4.55
CA TRP A 55 9.92 -1.78 -3.62
C TRP A 55 8.91 -2.92 -3.50
N THR A 56 9.33 -4.00 -2.86
CA THR A 56 8.44 -5.12 -2.60
C THR A 56 8.03 -5.10 -1.13
N THR A 57 6.77 -5.39 -0.89
CA THR A 57 6.22 -5.36 0.45
C THR A 57 4.95 -6.19 0.46
N SER A 58 4.11 -5.96 1.43
CA SER A 58 2.76 -6.53 1.47
C SER A 58 1.79 -5.45 1.88
N VAL A 59 0.57 -5.54 1.37
CA VAL A 59 -0.51 -4.74 1.92
C VAL A 59 -1.26 -5.59 2.92
N TRP A 60 -1.88 -4.95 3.89
CA TRP A 60 -2.58 -5.62 4.96
C TRP A 60 -4.00 -5.11 5.03
N ARG A 61 -4.95 -6.02 5.14
CA ARG A 61 -6.33 -5.63 5.34
C ARG A 61 -6.59 -5.56 6.83
N ASP A 62 -6.88 -4.37 7.31
CA ASP A 62 -7.16 -4.12 8.72
C ASP A 62 -8.64 -3.83 8.89
N ARG A 63 -9.27 -4.45 9.88
CA ARG A 63 -10.69 -4.27 10.07
C ARG A 63 -11.09 -2.83 10.32
N ALA A 64 -10.30 -2.14 11.10
CA ALA A 64 -10.66 -0.78 11.49
C ALA A 64 -10.26 0.25 10.45
N HIS A 65 -9.22 -0.02 9.67
CA HIS A 65 -8.62 1.03 8.83
C HIS A 65 -8.58 0.68 7.34
N GLY A 66 -9.12 -0.48 6.96
CA GLY A 66 -9.13 -0.89 5.56
C GLY A 66 -7.78 -1.45 5.14
N THR A 67 -7.49 -1.38 3.86
CA THR A 67 -6.24 -1.91 3.32
C THR A 67 -5.14 -0.90 3.48
N LEU A 68 -4.03 -1.33 4.06
CA LEU A 68 -2.90 -0.46 4.39
C LEU A 68 -1.64 -0.93 3.68
N LEU A 69 -0.93 0.03 3.09
CA LEU A 69 0.37 -0.21 2.47
C LEU A 69 1.41 0.47 3.35
N PRO A 70 2.28 -0.30 4.03
CA PRO A 70 3.32 0.33 4.84
C PRO A 70 4.33 1.02 3.95
N VAL A 71 4.64 2.27 4.25
CA VAL A 71 5.58 3.05 3.46
C VAL A 71 6.80 3.38 4.30
N PRO A 72 7.97 2.85 3.95
CA PRO A 72 9.19 3.17 4.69
C PRO A 72 9.47 4.66 4.69
N LYS A 73 10.02 5.13 5.79
CA LYS A 73 10.31 6.55 5.95
C LYS A 73 11.15 7.10 4.80
N ARG A 74 12.10 6.31 4.31
CA ARG A 74 12.97 6.74 3.21
C ARG A 74 12.22 7.02 1.92
N LEU A 75 11.01 6.50 1.77
CA LEU A 75 10.22 6.69 0.57
C LEU A 75 9.18 7.80 0.69
N LEU A 76 9.05 8.41 1.85
CA LEU A 76 8.03 9.43 2.07
C LEU A 76 8.35 10.76 1.41
N GLY A 77 9.62 11.04 1.18
CA GLY A 77 9.99 12.28 0.50
C GLY A 77 9.56 13.54 1.23
N GLY A 78 9.56 13.49 2.56
CA GLY A 78 9.14 14.64 3.35
C GLY A 78 7.64 14.72 3.60
N LYS A 79 6.88 13.82 3.02
CA LYS A 79 5.44 13.79 3.24
C LYS A 79 5.10 13.07 4.53
N GLY A 80 3.92 13.33 5.05
CA GLY A 80 3.47 12.72 6.29
C GLY A 80 1.96 12.59 6.33
N ASP A 81 1.47 12.36 7.53
CA ASP A 81 0.04 12.14 7.77
C ASP A 81 -0.82 13.16 7.06
N GLY A 82 -1.81 12.69 6.33
CA GLY A 82 -2.73 13.55 5.60
C GLY A 82 -2.33 13.89 4.20
N ASP A 83 -1.06 13.70 3.85
CA ASP A 83 -0.60 13.99 2.48
C ASP A 83 -1.01 12.88 1.54
N PHE A 84 -1.05 13.19 0.25
CA PHE A 84 -1.38 12.19 -0.77
C PHE A 84 -0.12 11.76 -1.52
N VAL A 85 -0.10 10.50 -1.90
CA VAL A 85 0.96 9.93 -2.72
C VAL A 85 0.33 9.22 -3.90
N LEU A 86 1.12 9.07 -4.96
CA LEU A 86 0.69 8.31 -6.13
C LEU A 86 1.20 6.89 -5.98
N VAL A 87 0.28 5.92 -6.03
CA VAL A 87 0.59 4.53 -5.73
C VAL A 87 0.26 3.65 -6.91
N THR A 88 1.10 2.64 -7.17
CA THR A 88 0.72 1.52 -8.01
C THR A 88 0.96 0.24 -7.22
N LEU A 89 0.14 -0.76 -7.47
CA LEU A 89 0.25 -2.05 -6.81
C LEU A 89 0.16 -3.15 -7.86
N ARG A 90 0.99 -4.17 -7.72
CA ARG A 90 0.91 -5.35 -8.55
C ARG A 90 1.09 -6.56 -7.65
N PRO A 91 0.14 -7.50 -7.61
CA PRO A 91 0.30 -8.69 -6.79
C PRO A 91 1.59 -9.44 -7.14
N ARG A 92 2.22 -9.98 -6.12
CA ARG A 92 3.47 -10.70 -6.26
C ARG A 92 3.24 -12.15 -5.90
N ASP A 93 3.73 -13.04 -6.74
CA ASP A 93 3.67 -14.47 -6.43
C ASP A 93 4.65 -14.73 -5.31
N ALA A 94 4.19 -15.22 -4.22
CA ALA A 94 5.06 -15.40 -3.08
C ALA A 94 5.22 -16.84 -2.73
#